data_19adb68379c575ed7982cba9cce6a565
#
_entry.id   19adb68379c575ed7982cba9cce6a565
#
_cell.length_a   1.000
_cell.length_b   1.000
_cell.length_c   1.000
_cell.angle_alpha   90.00
_cell.angle_beta   90.00
_cell.angle_gamma   90.00
#
_symmetry.space_group_name_H-M   'P 1'
#
loop_
_entity.id
_entity.type
_entity.pdbx_description
1 polymer ?
#
loop_
_entity_poly.entity_id
_entity_poly.type
_entity_poly.pdbx_seq_one_letter_code
_entity_poly.pdbx_strand_id
1 'polypeptide(L)'
;LRIWETAASLPGLRVPVVPEDIGQAGYKCYVFVDEAVFNEPVAGVRDQIMNAVVAKGVPCFSGSCSEVYLEKAFTSLGLGPEERLPVAKALGESSLMFLVHPTLTEAEIDKTCEVLRKVMSDVTS
;
A
#
# COMPACT_ATOMS: atom_id res chain seq x y z
N LEU A 1 -6.56 0.12 13.75
CA LEU A 1 -6.47 -1.11 12.93
C LEU A 1 -5.12 -1.77 13.16
N ARG A 2 -5.09 -3.04 13.61
CA ARG A 2 -3.86 -3.77 13.97
C ARG A 2 -2.81 -3.83 12.84
N ILE A 3 -3.23 -3.92 11.58
CA ILE A 3 -2.30 -3.87 10.43
C ILE A 3 -1.63 -2.49 10.34
N TRP A 4 -2.35 -1.39 10.54
CA TRP A 4 -1.77 -0.05 10.55
C TRP A 4 -0.83 0.17 11.74
N GLU A 5 -1.20 -0.29 12.93
CA GLU A 5 -0.34 -0.23 14.12
C GLU A 5 0.98 -0.98 13.90
N THR A 6 0.89 -2.16 13.28
CA THR A 6 2.06 -2.95 12.89
C THR A 6 2.90 -2.19 11.84
N ALA A 7 2.28 -1.74 10.75
CA ALA A 7 3.00 -1.05 9.68
C ALA A 7 3.66 0.25 10.16
N ALA A 8 2.99 1.03 11.01
CA ALA A 8 3.53 2.26 11.57
C ALA A 8 4.77 2.05 12.46
N SER A 9 4.95 0.84 13.00
CA SER A 9 6.11 0.47 13.79
C SER A 9 7.31 -0.03 12.98
N LEU A 10 7.15 -0.21 11.66
CA LEU A 10 8.17 -0.79 10.78
C LEU A 10 8.86 0.30 9.96
N PRO A 11 10.21 0.39 10.01
CA PRO A 11 10.95 1.30 9.13
C PRO A 11 10.63 1.03 7.65
N GLY A 12 10.50 2.09 6.86
CA GLY A 12 10.21 1.98 5.44
C GLY A 12 8.73 1.84 5.09
N LEU A 13 7.84 1.87 6.08
CA LEU A 13 6.40 1.93 5.86
C LEU A 13 5.79 3.16 6.54
N ARG A 14 4.78 3.73 5.91
CA ARG A 14 3.92 4.77 6.48
C ARG A 14 2.44 4.40 6.31
N VAL A 15 1.63 4.89 7.21
CA VAL A 15 0.18 4.66 7.22
C VAL A 15 -0.56 5.98 7.10
N PRO A 16 -1.82 5.98 6.61
CA PRO A 16 -2.66 7.16 6.63
C PRO A 16 -2.87 7.67 8.07
N VAL A 17 -2.84 8.98 8.23
CA VAL A 17 -3.25 9.63 9.48
C VAL A 17 -4.73 9.96 9.37
N VAL A 18 -5.54 9.36 10.24
CA VAL A 18 -6.97 9.65 10.32
C VAL A 18 -7.19 10.75 11.37
N PRO A 19 -7.75 11.91 10.99
CA PRO A 19 -8.09 12.95 11.95
C PRO A 19 -9.06 12.43 13.03
N GLU A 20 -8.97 12.97 14.25
CA GLU A 20 -9.77 12.50 15.39
C GLU A 20 -11.28 12.69 15.22
N ASP A 21 -11.67 13.67 14.41
CA ASP A 21 -13.07 14.00 14.09
C ASP A 21 -13.66 13.18 12.93
N ILE A 22 -12.85 12.27 12.35
CA ILE A 22 -13.28 11.43 11.22
C ILE A 22 -13.39 9.97 11.63
N GLY A 23 -14.59 9.39 11.46
CA GLY A 23 -14.81 7.95 11.57
C GLY A 23 -14.35 7.21 10.30
N GLN A 24 -13.33 6.36 10.41
CA GLN A 24 -12.82 5.58 9.30
C GLN A 24 -13.63 4.30 9.10
N ALA A 25 -14.21 4.11 7.92
CA ALA A 25 -15.04 2.93 7.59
C ALA A 25 -14.23 1.62 7.43
N GLY A 26 -12.92 1.71 7.24
CA GLY A 26 -12.05 0.53 7.11
C GLY A 26 -12.30 -0.30 5.86
N TYR A 27 -12.77 0.31 4.76
CA TYR A 27 -13.08 -0.41 3.52
C TYR A 27 -11.85 -1.01 2.83
N LYS A 28 -10.72 -0.31 2.89
CA LYS A 28 -9.43 -0.78 2.36
C LYS A 28 -8.32 -0.39 3.33
N CYS A 29 -7.37 -1.29 3.53
CA CYS A 29 -6.21 -1.03 4.38
C CYS A 29 -5.00 -0.69 3.50
N TYR A 30 -4.82 0.57 3.20
CA TYR A 30 -3.63 1.06 2.50
C TYR A 30 -2.47 1.29 3.46
N VAL A 31 -1.30 0.82 3.03
CA VAL A 31 0.00 1.10 3.63
C VAL A 31 0.90 1.58 2.48
N PHE A 32 1.79 2.50 2.75
CA PHE A 32 2.66 3.07 1.72
C PHE A 32 4.12 2.81 2.04
N VAL A 33 4.90 2.47 1.03
CA VAL A 33 6.36 2.39 1.14
C VAL A 33 6.92 3.81 1.26
N ASP A 34 7.77 4.04 2.25
CA ASP A 34 8.42 5.32 2.48
C ASP A 34 9.73 5.39 1.67
N GLU A 35 9.71 6.15 0.59
CA GLU A 35 10.86 6.32 -0.31
C GLU A 35 12.10 6.89 0.37
N ALA A 36 11.93 7.62 1.49
CA ALA A 36 13.05 8.21 2.22
C ALA A 36 13.97 7.16 2.89
N VAL A 37 13.49 5.93 3.04
CA VAL A 37 14.22 4.84 3.69
C VAL A 37 15.01 3.99 2.69
N PHE A 38 14.63 4.01 1.42
CA PHE A 38 15.20 3.16 0.38
C PHE A 38 16.02 3.98 -0.62
N ASN A 39 17.16 3.42 -1.06
CA ASN A 39 18.02 4.01 -2.09
C ASN A 39 17.61 3.61 -3.53
N GLU A 40 16.54 2.86 -3.67
CA GLU A 40 16.02 2.34 -4.93
C GLU A 40 14.68 3.01 -5.29
N PRO A 41 14.26 2.97 -6.57
CA PRO A 41 12.95 3.47 -6.96
C PRO A 41 11.83 2.79 -6.17
N VAL A 42 10.97 3.58 -5.54
CA VAL A 42 9.93 3.11 -4.61
C VAL A 42 8.99 2.06 -5.22
N ALA A 43 8.68 2.17 -6.51
CA ALA A 43 7.83 1.19 -7.22
C ALA A 43 8.46 -0.21 -7.23
N GLY A 44 9.77 -0.32 -7.42
CA GLY A 44 10.49 -1.59 -7.37
C GLY A 44 10.49 -2.21 -5.98
N VAL A 45 10.75 -1.40 -4.97
CA VAL A 45 10.71 -1.82 -3.56
C VAL A 45 9.29 -2.26 -3.17
N ARG A 46 8.26 -1.48 -3.56
CA ARG A 46 6.86 -1.83 -3.34
C ARG A 46 6.51 -3.19 -3.96
N ASP A 47 6.93 -3.43 -5.19
CA ASP A 47 6.65 -4.70 -5.88
C ASP A 47 7.39 -5.86 -5.22
N GLN A 48 8.62 -5.68 -4.76
CA GLN A 48 9.38 -6.66 -4.00
C GLN A 48 8.66 -7.03 -2.70
N ILE A 49 8.23 -6.05 -1.91
CA ILE A 49 7.48 -6.26 -0.66
C ILE A 49 6.16 -6.99 -0.96
N MET A 50 5.39 -6.52 -1.93
CA MET A 50 4.11 -7.12 -2.32
C MET A 50 4.28 -8.60 -2.69
N ASN A 51 5.24 -8.91 -3.56
CA ASN A 51 5.50 -10.28 -3.99
C ASN A 51 5.97 -11.17 -2.84
N ALA A 52 6.82 -10.68 -1.94
CA ALA A 52 7.27 -11.41 -0.77
C ALA A 52 6.15 -11.71 0.22
N VAL A 53 5.23 -10.78 0.42
CA VAL A 53 4.02 -10.94 1.26
C VAL A 53 3.10 -11.99 0.65
N VAL A 54 2.82 -11.90 -0.64
CA VAL A 54 1.97 -12.85 -1.37
C VAL A 54 2.58 -14.26 -1.36
N ALA A 55 3.89 -14.39 -1.55
CA ALA A 55 4.59 -15.67 -1.48
C ALA A 55 4.47 -16.37 -0.11
N LYS A 56 4.23 -15.60 0.96
CA LYS A 56 3.97 -16.12 2.31
C LYS A 56 2.47 -16.41 2.58
N GLY A 57 1.63 -16.33 1.55
CA GLY A 57 0.21 -16.66 1.61
C GLY A 57 -0.65 -15.60 2.29
N VAL A 58 -0.27 -14.33 2.19
CA VAL A 58 -1.07 -13.17 2.60
C VAL A 58 -1.47 -12.38 1.35
N PRO A 59 -2.76 -12.18 1.09
CA PRO A 59 -3.21 -11.35 -0.04
C PRO A 59 -2.73 -9.90 0.14
N CYS A 60 -2.01 -9.41 -0.88
CA CYS A 60 -1.53 -8.04 -0.94
C CYS A 60 -1.61 -7.54 -2.38
N PHE A 61 -2.05 -6.31 -2.57
CA PHE A 61 -2.29 -5.70 -3.87
C PHE A 61 -1.67 -4.30 -3.92
N SER A 62 -1.50 -3.74 -5.11
CA SER A 62 -1.09 -2.35 -5.29
C SER A 62 -2.20 -1.33 -5.02
N GLY A 63 -3.44 -1.80 -4.91
CA GLY A 63 -4.60 -0.97 -4.69
C GLY A 63 -5.40 -0.64 -5.95
N SER A 64 -6.19 0.42 -5.87
CA SER A 64 -6.98 0.92 -7.01
C SER A 64 -6.11 1.73 -7.97
N CYS A 65 -6.59 1.94 -9.20
CA CYS A 65 -5.94 2.81 -10.16
C CYS A 65 -5.80 4.23 -9.59
N SER A 66 -4.57 4.67 -9.38
CA SER A 66 -4.27 6.01 -8.83
C SER A 66 -4.32 7.09 -9.90
N GLU A 67 -4.02 6.74 -11.14
CA GLU A 67 -3.91 7.64 -12.26
C GLU A 67 -4.93 7.28 -13.35
N VAL A 68 -6.22 7.31 -12.98
CA VAL A 68 -7.32 6.92 -13.87
C VAL A 68 -7.31 7.68 -15.21
N TYR A 69 -6.78 8.90 -15.23
CA TYR A 69 -6.65 9.71 -16.44
C TYR A 69 -5.67 9.13 -17.49
N LEU A 70 -4.82 8.16 -17.10
CA LEU A 70 -3.95 7.42 -18.03
C LEU A 70 -4.66 6.22 -18.67
N GLU A 71 -5.84 5.87 -18.19
CA GLU A 71 -6.63 4.80 -18.78
C GLU A 71 -7.01 5.14 -20.23
N LYS A 72 -7.05 4.11 -21.07
CA LYS A 72 -7.29 4.25 -22.52
C LYS A 72 -8.58 5.02 -22.84
N ALA A 73 -9.60 4.87 -22.00
CA ALA A 73 -10.87 5.58 -22.14
C ALA A 73 -10.73 7.11 -22.09
N PHE A 74 -9.77 7.62 -21.33
CA PHE A 74 -9.51 9.05 -21.19
C PHE A 74 -8.46 9.54 -22.19
N THR A 75 -7.35 8.80 -22.35
CA THR A 75 -6.26 9.21 -23.25
C THR A 75 -6.70 9.24 -24.72
N SER A 76 -7.57 8.33 -25.15
CA SER A 76 -8.09 8.30 -26.53
C SER A 76 -9.01 9.49 -26.87
N LEU A 77 -9.56 10.15 -25.85
CA LEU A 77 -10.44 11.33 -26.02
C LEU A 77 -9.72 12.65 -25.68
N GLY A 78 -8.43 12.61 -25.34
CA GLY A 78 -7.69 13.78 -24.91
C GLY A 78 -8.20 14.36 -23.58
N LEU A 79 -8.85 13.54 -22.74
CA LEU A 79 -9.41 13.95 -21.45
C LEU A 79 -8.41 13.59 -20.33
N GLY A 80 -7.41 14.41 -20.18
CA GLY A 80 -6.43 14.23 -19.12
C GLY A 80 -5.72 15.57 -18.83
N PRO A 81 -4.98 15.66 -17.73
CA PRO A 81 -4.14 16.80 -17.47
C PRO A 81 -3.00 16.86 -18.50
N GLU A 82 -2.50 18.06 -18.79
CA GLU A 82 -1.35 18.24 -19.69
C GLU A 82 -0.09 17.56 -19.15
N GLU A 83 0.06 17.58 -17.82
CA GLU A 83 1.16 16.90 -17.13
C GLU A 83 0.64 15.85 -16.15
N ARG A 84 1.44 14.81 -15.95
CA ARG A 84 1.15 13.75 -14.99
C ARG A 84 1.06 14.30 -13.57
N LEU A 85 0.02 13.94 -12.83
CA LEU A 85 -0.21 14.43 -11.47
C LEU A 85 0.78 13.76 -10.48
N PRO A 86 1.74 14.50 -9.89
CA PRO A 86 2.85 13.92 -9.15
C PRO A 86 2.40 13.16 -7.88
N VAL A 87 1.39 13.66 -7.17
CA VAL A 87 0.88 13.01 -5.96
C VAL A 87 0.16 11.70 -6.31
N ALA A 88 -0.65 11.68 -7.37
CA ALA A 88 -1.34 10.47 -7.82
C ALA A 88 -0.34 9.39 -8.25
N LYS A 89 0.71 9.78 -8.97
CA LYS A 89 1.82 8.92 -9.35
C LYS A 89 2.52 8.33 -8.12
N ALA A 90 2.97 9.19 -7.20
CA ALA A 90 3.70 8.77 -6.00
C ALA A 90 2.87 7.81 -5.13
N LEU A 91 1.58 8.06 -4.95
CA LEU A 91 0.68 7.17 -4.23
C LEU A 91 0.54 5.82 -4.94
N GLY A 92 0.40 5.80 -6.27
CA GLY A 92 0.28 4.57 -7.05
C GLY A 92 1.55 3.72 -7.03
N GLU A 93 2.71 4.34 -7.02
CA GLU A 93 4.01 3.68 -6.99
C GLU A 93 4.39 3.14 -5.61
N SER A 94 3.85 3.71 -4.52
CA SER A 94 4.20 3.34 -3.14
C SER A 94 3.13 2.51 -2.42
N SER A 95 1.91 2.40 -2.94
CA SER A 95 0.79 1.79 -2.22
C SER A 95 0.85 0.26 -2.16
N LEU A 96 0.55 -0.26 -0.98
CA LEU A 96 0.23 -1.65 -0.68
C LEU A 96 -1.19 -1.68 -0.09
N MET A 97 -2.01 -2.63 -0.50
CA MET A 97 -3.38 -2.77 0.01
C MET A 97 -3.60 -4.17 0.58
N PHE A 98 -4.00 -4.22 1.84
CA PHE A 98 -4.37 -5.44 2.53
C PHE A 98 -5.88 -5.60 2.63
N LEU A 99 -6.34 -6.83 2.73
CA LEU A 99 -7.76 -7.12 2.92
C LEU A 99 -8.21 -6.74 4.34
N VAL A 100 -9.41 -6.18 4.43
CA VAL A 100 -10.11 -5.83 5.67
C VAL A 100 -11.57 -6.23 5.53
N HIS A 101 -11.81 -7.53 5.45
CA HIS A 101 -13.17 -8.08 5.32
C HIS A 101 -13.72 -8.45 6.71
N PRO A 102 -15.03 -8.23 7.00
CA PRO A 102 -15.63 -8.57 8.30
C PRO A 102 -15.53 -10.04 8.68
N THR A 103 -15.28 -10.94 7.71
CA THR A 103 -15.13 -12.37 7.96
C THR A 103 -13.68 -12.81 8.21
N LEU A 104 -12.70 -11.87 8.16
CA LEU A 104 -11.33 -12.21 8.54
C LEU A 104 -11.27 -12.56 10.02
N THR A 105 -10.64 -13.69 10.30
CA THR A 105 -10.39 -14.15 11.66
C THR A 105 -9.20 -13.37 12.28
N GLU A 106 -9.15 -13.35 13.60
CA GLU A 106 -8.00 -12.82 14.33
C GLU A 106 -6.68 -13.49 13.90
N ALA A 107 -6.70 -14.79 13.65
CA ALA A 107 -5.52 -15.54 13.18
C ALA A 107 -5.03 -15.08 11.80
N GLU A 108 -5.93 -14.73 10.89
CA GLU A 108 -5.57 -14.20 9.57
C GLU A 108 -4.98 -12.78 9.65
N ILE A 109 -5.51 -11.98 10.56
CA ILE A 109 -4.96 -10.64 10.85
C ILE A 109 -3.58 -10.77 11.50
N ASP A 110 -3.42 -11.68 12.47
CA ASP A 110 -2.12 -11.95 13.10
C ASP A 110 -1.09 -12.42 12.09
N LYS A 111 -1.45 -13.37 11.23
CA LYS A 111 -0.60 -13.84 10.14
C LYS A 111 -0.16 -12.69 9.24
N THR A 112 -1.07 -11.79 8.88
CA THR A 112 -0.75 -10.61 8.05
C THR A 112 0.29 -9.74 8.74
N CYS A 113 0.12 -9.46 10.03
CA CYS A 113 1.05 -8.65 10.81
C CYS A 113 2.43 -9.33 10.94
N GLU A 114 2.48 -10.63 11.19
CA GLU A 114 3.73 -11.41 11.30
C GLU A 114 4.49 -11.44 9.97
N VAL A 115 3.79 -11.72 8.87
CA VAL A 115 4.37 -11.76 7.53
C VAL A 115 4.93 -10.38 7.16
N LEU A 116 4.20 -9.32 7.46
CA LEU A 116 4.64 -7.95 7.18
C LEU A 116 5.93 -7.61 7.95
N ARG A 117 6.00 -7.92 9.25
CA ARG A 117 7.23 -7.74 10.05
C ARG A 117 8.41 -8.48 9.46
N LYS A 118 8.21 -9.76 9.09
CA LYS A 118 9.28 -10.59 8.54
C LYS A 118 9.77 -10.05 7.19
N VAL A 119 8.86 -9.75 6.27
CA VAL A 119 9.22 -9.21 4.96
C VAL A 119 9.96 -7.88 5.09
N MET A 120 9.49 -6.98 5.93
CA MET A 120 10.15 -5.69 6.13
C MET A 120 11.55 -5.85 6.76
N SER A 121 11.72 -6.75 7.71
CA SER A 121 13.04 -7.07 8.25
C SER A 121 14.01 -7.57 7.17
N ASP A 122 13.53 -8.41 6.26
CA ASP A 122 14.36 -8.96 5.16
C ASP A 122 14.71 -7.89 4.10
N VAL A 123 13.81 -6.93 3.85
CA VAL A 123 13.99 -5.88 2.83
C VAL A 123 14.80 -4.69 3.34
N THR A 124 14.77 -4.41 4.64
CA THR A 124 15.50 -3.28 5.25
C THR A 124 16.87 -3.68 5.82
N SER A 125 17.25 -4.95 5.73
CA SER A 125 18.57 -5.45 6.13
C SER A 125 19.56 -5.28 4.99
#